data_37214def2f73fba63b31f09e1beb93aa
#
_entry.id   37214def2f73fba63b31f09e1beb93aa
#
_cell.length_a   1.000
_cell.length_b   1.000
_cell.length_c   1.000
_cell.angle_alpha   90.00
_cell.angle_beta   90.00
_cell.angle_gamma   90.00
#
_symmetry.space_group_name_H-M   'P 1'
#
loop_
_entity.id
_entity.type
_entity.pdbx_description
1 polymer ?
#
loop_
_entity_poly.entity_id
_entity_poly.type
_entity_poly.pdbx_seq_one_letter_code
_entity_poly.pdbx_strand_id
1 'polypeptide(L)'
;GALFNKSLLKSQDIYNRIKFLNVKNKPVMAFLIAGVMGLVLPQVLGGGHDLVSTLAASNMTIKALLIILIGKFLFTMSSYGSGTPGGIFLPLLVIGALLGNIYGNIINILFGFDLQYVNNLLILGMAGYFASVVKSPITGIVLIIEMTGVFDNLLSVSVVCITAYIFSDILNSRPVYELLLNKILNNKGKHS
;
A
#
# COMPACT_ATOMS: atom_id res chain seq x y z
N GLY A 1 -8.13 2.12 -2.08
CA GLY A 1 -8.15 2.44 -0.63
C GLY A 1 -9.15 1.58 0.13
N ALA A 2 -10.44 1.62 -0.23
CA ALA A 2 -11.50 0.91 0.51
C ALA A 2 -11.24 -0.60 0.67
N LEU A 3 -10.81 -1.26 -0.40
CA LEU A 3 -10.45 -2.69 -0.38
C LEU A 3 -9.29 -2.95 0.59
N PHE A 4 -8.28 -2.11 0.58
CA PHE A 4 -7.13 -2.23 1.47
C PHE A 4 -7.55 -2.13 2.94
N ASN A 5 -8.30 -1.09 3.29
CA ASN A 5 -8.79 -0.86 4.65
C ASN A 5 -9.62 -2.04 5.18
N LYS A 6 -10.53 -2.55 4.34
CA LYS A 6 -11.36 -3.72 4.67
C LYS A 6 -10.53 -5.00 4.84
N SER A 7 -9.55 -5.23 3.95
CA SER A 7 -8.67 -6.39 4.01
C SER A 7 -7.75 -6.34 5.22
N LEU A 8 -7.27 -5.15 5.59
CA LEU A 8 -6.42 -4.94 6.76
C LEU A 8 -7.14 -5.32 8.07
N LEU A 9 -8.38 -4.86 8.23
CA LEU A 9 -9.19 -5.23 9.40
C LEU A 9 -9.48 -6.73 9.43
N LYS A 10 -9.81 -7.30 8.28
CA LYS A 10 -10.11 -8.74 8.15
C LYS A 10 -8.88 -9.60 8.46
N SER A 11 -7.68 -9.18 8.04
CA SER A 11 -6.44 -9.92 8.34
C SER A 11 -6.20 -10.03 9.85
N GLN A 12 -6.39 -8.96 10.61
CA GLN A 12 -6.31 -8.99 12.07
C GLN A 12 -7.36 -9.91 12.69
N ASP A 13 -8.59 -9.95 12.15
CA ASP A 13 -9.64 -10.86 12.63
C ASP A 13 -9.31 -12.31 12.36
N ILE A 14 -8.70 -12.61 11.20
CA ILE A 14 -8.23 -13.96 10.86
C ILE A 14 -7.18 -14.41 11.87
N TYR A 15 -6.15 -13.58 12.13
CA TYR A 15 -5.13 -13.89 13.12
C TYR A 15 -5.70 -14.11 14.55
N ASN A 16 -6.74 -13.35 14.91
CA ASN A 16 -7.41 -13.50 16.22
C ASN A 16 -8.29 -14.75 16.31
N ARG A 17 -8.79 -15.30 15.19
CA ARG A 17 -9.62 -16.51 15.14
C ARG A 17 -8.79 -17.80 15.22
N ILE A 18 -7.51 -17.76 14.86
CA ILE A 18 -6.65 -18.94 14.92
C ILE A 18 -6.28 -19.19 16.38
N LYS A 19 -6.99 -20.11 17.02
CA LYS A 19 -6.85 -20.47 18.46
C LYS A 19 -5.42 -20.90 18.85
N PHE A 20 -4.62 -21.35 17.88
CA PHE A 20 -3.24 -21.80 18.10
C PHE A 20 -2.23 -20.62 18.20
N LEU A 21 -2.63 -19.43 17.76
CA LEU A 21 -1.80 -18.24 17.75
C LEU A 21 -2.06 -17.39 19.00
N ASN A 22 -1.32 -17.72 20.07
CA ASN A 22 -1.23 -16.82 21.22
C ASN A 22 -0.55 -15.50 20.83
N VAL A 23 -0.74 -14.45 21.61
CA VAL A 23 -0.13 -13.12 21.36
C VAL A 23 1.38 -13.21 21.09
N LYS A 24 2.07 -14.18 21.71
CA LYS A 24 3.52 -14.42 21.54
C LYS A 24 3.87 -15.12 20.21
N ASN A 25 2.97 -15.93 19.66
CA ASN A 25 3.25 -16.74 18.47
C ASN A 25 2.80 -16.09 17.15
N LYS A 26 1.97 -15.05 17.22
CA LYS A 26 1.54 -14.30 16.02
C LYS A 26 2.71 -13.71 15.22
N PRO A 27 3.71 -13.06 15.84
CA PRO A 27 4.90 -12.57 15.13
C PRO A 27 5.69 -13.68 14.43
N VAL A 28 5.82 -14.87 15.07
CA VAL A 28 6.55 -16.01 14.51
C VAL A 28 5.94 -16.44 13.16
N MET A 29 4.60 -16.48 13.08
CA MET A 29 3.91 -16.78 11.82
C MET A 29 4.22 -15.75 10.73
N ALA A 30 4.24 -14.47 11.07
CA ALA A 30 4.61 -13.42 10.12
C ALA A 30 6.07 -13.53 9.66
N PHE A 31 6.99 -13.92 10.56
CA PHE A 31 8.39 -14.17 10.22
C PHE A 31 8.56 -15.40 9.32
N LEU A 32 7.81 -16.48 9.54
CA LEU A 32 7.82 -17.64 8.64
C LEU A 32 7.35 -17.28 7.24
N ILE A 33 6.25 -16.50 7.15
CA ILE A 33 5.76 -16.01 5.86
C ILE A 33 6.79 -15.08 5.21
N ALA A 34 7.45 -14.21 5.98
CA ALA A 34 8.54 -13.37 5.49
C ALA A 34 9.72 -14.20 4.96
N GLY A 35 10.09 -15.29 5.66
CA GLY A 35 11.13 -16.21 5.21
C GLY A 35 10.80 -16.88 3.87
N VAL A 36 9.58 -17.39 3.73
CA VAL A 36 9.10 -17.97 2.45
C VAL A 36 9.07 -16.92 1.35
N MET A 37 8.53 -15.72 1.64
CA MET A 37 8.50 -14.64 0.66
C MET A 37 9.90 -14.15 0.29
N GLY A 38 10.87 -14.21 1.20
CA GLY A 38 12.27 -13.88 0.94
C GLY A 38 12.95 -14.84 -0.04
N LEU A 39 12.54 -16.10 -0.04
CA LEU A 39 13.05 -17.10 -0.98
C LEU A 39 12.36 -17.02 -2.35
N VAL A 40 11.06 -16.72 -2.38
CA VAL A 40 10.26 -16.76 -3.63
C VAL A 40 10.20 -15.39 -4.31
N LEU A 41 10.05 -14.32 -3.54
CA LEU A 41 9.84 -12.94 -4.01
C LEU A 41 10.56 -11.95 -3.08
N PRO A 42 11.90 -11.91 -3.05
CA PRO A 42 12.66 -11.07 -2.14
C PRO A 42 12.32 -9.58 -2.27
N GLN A 43 11.90 -9.13 -3.45
CA GLN A 43 11.50 -7.75 -3.75
C GLN A 43 10.28 -7.26 -2.93
N VAL A 44 9.49 -8.20 -2.40
CA VAL A 44 8.27 -7.89 -1.61
C VAL A 44 8.61 -7.56 -0.16
N LEU A 45 9.80 -7.97 0.33
CA LEU A 45 10.22 -7.76 1.71
C LEU A 45 10.52 -6.28 2.02
N GLY A 46 10.63 -5.99 3.30
CA GLY A 46 10.96 -4.67 3.81
C GLY A 46 9.92 -3.59 3.52
N GLY A 47 10.32 -2.33 3.68
CA GLY A 47 9.48 -1.16 3.40
C GLY A 47 9.16 -1.00 1.91
N GLY A 48 10.07 -1.43 1.02
CA GLY A 48 9.92 -1.40 -0.43
C GLY A 48 10.43 -0.13 -1.10
N HIS A 49 11.29 0.65 -0.42
CA HIS A 49 11.96 1.80 -1.05
C HIS A 49 12.77 1.37 -2.27
N ASP A 50 13.54 0.29 -2.14
CA ASP A 50 14.35 -0.28 -3.24
C ASP A 50 13.46 -0.77 -4.39
N LEU A 51 12.24 -1.25 -4.08
CA LEU A 51 11.29 -1.66 -5.11
C LEU A 51 10.79 -0.45 -5.91
N VAL A 52 10.48 0.66 -5.26
CA VAL A 52 10.05 1.90 -5.97
C VAL A 52 11.15 2.41 -6.88
N SER A 53 12.40 2.45 -6.42
CA SER A 53 13.54 2.87 -7.25
C SER A 53 13.77 1.92 -8.42
N THR A 54 13.62 0.62 -8.21
CA THR A 54 13.70 -0.39 -9.28
C THR A 54 12.58 -0.22 -10.30
N LEU A 55 11.34 0.03 -9.85
CA LEU A 55 10.19 0.29 -10.74
C LEU A 55 10.38 1.52 -11.60
N ALA A 56 11.03 2.55 -11.07
CA ALA A 56 11.33 3.78 -11.80
C ALA A 56 12.47 3.60 -12.82
N ALA A 57 13.44 2.71 -12.54
CA ALA A 57 14.62 2.49 -13.35
C ALA A 57 14.47 1.37 -14.40
N SER A 58 13.53 0.44 -14.23
CA SER A 58 13.40 -0.76 -15.05
C SER A 58 12.00 -0.94 -15.62
N ASN A 59 11.93 -1.37 -16.88
CA ASN A 59 10.68 -1.75 -17.54
C ASN A 59 10.34 -3.20 -17.21
N MET A 60 9.54 -3.39 -16.17
CA MET A 60 9.03 -4.72 -15.82
C MET A 60 7.80 -5.09 -16.65
N THR A 61 7.67 -6.38 -16.98
CA THR A 61 6.46 -6.86 -17.63
C THR A 61 5.25 -6.74 -16.70
N ILE A 62 4.06 -6.46 -17.26
CA ILE A 62 2.80 -6.35 -16.51
C ILE A 62 2.57 -7.60 -15.64
N LYS A 63 2.93 -8.79 -16.15
CA LYS A 63 2.83 -10.05 -15.41
C LYS A 63 3.66 -10.04 -14.12
N ALA A 64 4.91 -9.58 -14.20
CA ALA A 64 5.80 -9.48 -13.05
C ALA A 64 5.25 -8.45 -12.05
N LEU A 65 4.80 -7.29 -12.52
CA LEU A 65 4.21 -6.24 -11.69
C LEU A 65 2.98 -6.72 -10.93
N LEU A 66 2.10 -7.51 -11.58
CA LEU A 66 0.91 -8.09 -10.93
C LEU A 66 1.29 -9.11 -9.85
N ILE A 67 2.29 -9.96 -10.10
CA ILE A 67 2.78 -10.93 -9.11
C ILE A 67 3.35 -10.19 -7.90
N ILE A 68 4.17 -9.18 -8.12
CA ILE A 68 4.76 -8.36 -7.04
C ILE A 68 3.68 -7.61 -6.27
N LEU A 69 2.66 -7.04 -6.97
CA LEU A 69 1.55 -6.34 -6.34
C LEU A 69 0.76 -7.27 -5.40
N ILE A 70 0.38 -8.45 -5.89
CA ILE A 70 -0.34 -9.45 -5.09
C ILE A 70 0.52 -9.91 -3.91
N GLY A 71 1.78 -10.24 -4.16
CA GLY A 71 2.73 -10.63 -3.11
C GLY A 71 2.90 -9.55 -2.04
N LYS A 72 3.13 -8.29 -2.46
CA LYS A 72 3.26 -7.15 -1.54
C LYS A 72 2.00 -6.91 -0.73
N PHE A 73 0.84 -6.97 -1.38
CA PHE A 73 -0.44 -6.81 -0.71
C PHE A 73 -0.66 -7.90 0.36
N LEU A 74 -0.48 -9.18 0.00
CA LEU A 74 -0.66 -10.31 0.92
C LEU A 74 0.37 -10.28 2.06
N PHE A 75 1.63 -9.97 1.77
CA PHE A 75 2.68 -9.83 2.77
C PHE A 75 2.36 -8.69 3.75
N THR A 76 1.92 -7.55 3.25
CA THR A 76 1.50 -6.41 4.10
C THR A 76 0.33 -6.79 5.00
N MET A 77 -0.69 -7.49 4.47
CA MET A 77 -1.84 -7.96 5.25
C MET A 77 -1.42 -8.96 6.33
N SER A 78 -0.52 -9.88 6.01
CA SER A 78 0.00 -10.87 6.96
C SER A 78 0.85 -10.22 8.06
N SER A 79 1.79 -9.37 7.68
CA SER A 79 2.67 -8.68 8.61
C SER A 79 1.87 -7.81 9.60
N TYR A 80 0.91 -7.04 9.09
CA TYR A 80 0.08 -6.17 9.92
C TYR A 80 -0.95 -6.95 10.75
N GLY A 81 -1.49 -8.03 10.18
CA GLY A 81 -2.42 -8.94 10.86
C GLY A 81 -1.83 -9.60 12.08
N SER A 82 -0.51 -9.84 12.10
CA SER A 82 0.21 -10.43 13.23
C SER A 82 0.24 -9.55 14.48
N GLY A 83 -0.07 -8.24 14.35
CA GLY A 83 -0.01 -7.27 15.45
C GLY A 83 1.40 -6.83 15.81
N THR A 84 2.40 -7.16 15.00
CA THR A 84 3.77 -6.66 15.17
C THR A 84 3.78 -5.15 14.94
N PRO A 85 4.45 -4.36 15.80
CA PRO A 85 4.59 -2.94 15.59
C PRO A 85 5.35 -2.68 14.28
N GLY A 86 4.72 -1.98 13.34
CA GLY A 86 5.30 -1.66 12.05
C GLY A 86 4.54 -0.54 11.35
N GLY A 87 5.22 0.21 10.47
CA GLY A 87 4.63 1.29 9.72
C GLY A 87 3.81 0.78 8.53
N ILE A 88 2.61 1.29 8.38
CA ILE A 88 1.74 1.04 7.21
C ILE A 88 2.14 1.92 6.01
N PHE A 89 2.82 3.01 6.28
CA PHE A 89 3.08 4.10 5.36
C PHE A 89 3.82 3.65 4.09
N LEU A 90 5.03 3.09 4.23
CA LEU A 90 5.83 2.65 3.09
C LEU A 90 5.14 1.56 2.24
N PRO A 91 4.55 0.51 2.82
CA PRO A 91 3.77 -0.46 2.05
C PRO A 91 2.62 0.16 1.23
N LEU A 92 1.95 1.21 1.74
CA LEU A 92 0.92 1.91 0.98
C LEU A 92 1.49 2.60 -0.26
N LEU A 93 2.60 3.30 -0.11
CA LEU A 93 3.26 3.97 -1.23
C LEU A 93 3.70 2.98 -2.31
N VAL A 94 4.27 1.84 -1.90
CA VAL A 94 4.71 0.78 -2.82
C VAL A 94 3.54 0.17 -3.59
N ILE A 95 2.43 -0.13 -2.93
CA ILE A 95 1.22 -0.63 -3.60
C ILE A 95 0.71 0.41 -4.59
N GLY A 96 0.70 1.70 -4.20
CA GLY A 96 0.34 2.81 -5.08
C GLY A 96 1.28 2.92 -6.28
N ALA A 97 2.59 2.80 -6.08
CA ALA A 97 3.61 2.81 -7.13
C ALA A 97 3.39 1.68 -8.14
N LEU A 98 3.15 0.46 -7.66
CA LEU A 98 2.86 -0.71 -8.51
C LEU A 98 1.59 -0.50 -9.33
N LEU A 99 0.51 0.01 -8.74
CA LEU A 99 -0.72 0.30 -9.44
C LEU A 99 -0.52 1.38 -10.52
N GLY A 100 0.21 2.45 -10.19
CA GLY A 100 0.54 3.52 -11.13
C GLY A 100 1.41 3.03 -12.29
N ASN A 101 2.41 2.18 -12.00
CA ASN A 101 3.30 1.60 -13.01
C ASN A 101 2.54 0.62 -13.92
N ILE A 102 1.67 -0.25 -13.37
CA ILE A 102 0.82 -1.15 -14.17
C ILE A 102 -0.09 -0.34 -15.10
N TYR A 103 -0.74 0.69 -14.58
CA TYR A 103 -1.61 1.56 -15.36
C TYR A 103 -0.83 2.28 -16.47
N GLY A 104 0.36 2.79 -16.16
CA GLY A 104 1.25 3.42 -17.13
C GLY A 104 1.67 2.48 -18.26
N ASN A 105 2.04 1.25 -17.92
CA ASN A 105 2.38 0.24 -18.93
C ASN A 105 1.19 -0.15 -19.82
N ILE A 106 -0.01 -0.23 -19.24
CA ILE A 106 -1.24 -0.50 -20.04
C ILE A 106 -1.50 0.64 -21.03
N ILE A 107 -1.39 1.90 -20.58
CA ILE A 107 -1.57 3.06 -21.45
C ILE A 107 -0.48 3.12 -22.54
N ASN A 108 0.76 2.82 -22.18
CA ASN A 108 1.85 2.75 -23.15
C ASN A 108 1.56 1.72 -24.26
N ILE A 109 1.06 0.52 -23.90
CA ILE A 109 0.72 -0.52 -24.88
C ILE A 109 -0.47 -0.12 -25.76
N LEU A 110 -1.50 0.53 -25.19
CA LEU A 110 -2.72 0.85 -25.91
C LEU A 110 -2.58 2.08 -26.81
N PHE A 111 -1.82 3.08 -26.39
CA PHE A 111 -1.75 4.40 -27.02
C PHE A 111 -0.36 4.80 -27.51
N GLY A 112 0.67 3.99 -27.25
CA GLY A 112 2.05 4.28 -27.64
C GLY A 112 2.68 5.47 -26.91
N PHE A 113 2.22 5.79 -25.68
CA PHE A 113 2.79 6.87 -24.88
C PHE A 113 4.23 6.55 -24.47
N ASP A 114 5.06 7.59 -24.39
CA ASP A 114 6.45 7.47 -24.02
C ASP A 114 6.62 6.90 -22.58
N LEU A 115 7.64 6.06 -22.40
CA LEU A 115 7.94 5.42 -21.11
C LEU A 115 8.21 6.45 -19.99
N GLN A 116 8.59 7.67 -20.33
CA GLN A 116 8.77 8.76 -19.37
C GLN A 116 7.48 9.04 -18.58
N TYR A 117 6.32 8.90 -19.22
CA TYR A 117 5.02 9.10 -18.55
C TYR A 117 4.68 7.98 -17.56
N VAL A 118 5.25 6.77 -17.72
CA VAL A 118 5.05 5.66 -16.78
C VAL A 118 5.58 6.04 -15.40
N ASN A 119 6.73 6.70 -15.32
CA ASN A 119 7.30 7.16 -14.06
C ASN A 119 6.44 8.25 -13.40
N ASN A 120 5.87 9.16 -14.18
CA ASN A 120 4.93 10.15 -13.64
C ASN A 120 3.67 9.45 -13.09
N LEU A 121 3.13 8.47 -13.80
CA LEU A 121 1.97 7.69 -13.34
C LEU A 121 2.27 6.85 -12.11
N LEU A 122 3.51 6.36 -11.94
CA LEU A 122 3.97 5.71 -10.72
C LEU A 122 3.85 6.66 -9.51
N ILE A 123 4.39 7.89 -9.63
CA ILE A 123 4.32 8.93 -8.59
C ILE A 123 2.87 9.29 -8.26
N LEU A 124 2.05 9.49 -9.29
CA LEU A 124 0.62 9.79 -9.14
C LEU A 124 -0.13 8.63 -8.47
N GLY A 125 0.23 7.39 -8.79
CA GLY A 125 -0.30 6.20 -8.14
C GLY A 125 0.02 6.13 -6.64
N MET A 126 1.26 6.46 -6.25
CA MET A 126 1.66 6.57 -4.83
C MET A 126 0.80 7.58 -4.09
N ALA A 127 0.68 8.78 -4.65
CA ALA A 127 -0.04 9.90 -4.06
C ALA A 127 -1.54 9.60 -3.91
N GLY A 128 -2.19 9.19 -4.99
CA GLY A 128 -3.62 8.89 -5.02
C GLY A 128 -3.99 7.71 -4.12
N TYR A 129 -3.17 6.65 -4.12
CA TYR A 129 -3.42 5.51 -3.24
C TYR A 129 -3.30 5.89 -1.77
N PHE A 130 -2.27 6.65 -1.39
CA PHE A 130 -2.11 7.17 -0.04
C PHE A 130 -3.31 8.03 0.38
N ALA A 131 -3.67 9.02 -0.44
CA ALA A 131 -4.81 9.91 -0.17
C ALA A 131 -6.13 9.15 0.00
N SER A 132 -6.34 8.07 -0.79
CA SER A 132 -7.55 7.26 -0.72
C SER A 132 -7.64 6.37 0.53
N VAL A 133 -6.51 5.91 1.08
CA VAL A 133 -6.44 5.02 2.26
C VAL A 133 -6.42 5.80 3.56
N VAL A 134 -5.58 6.83 3.62
CA VAL A 134 -5.36 7.65 4.82
C VAL A 134 -6.42 8.75 4.95
N LYS A 135 -7.02 9.17 3.83
CA LYS A 135 -7.94 10.29 3.73
C LYS A 135 -7.34 11.63 4.15
N SER A 136 -6.08 11.83 3.83
CA SER A 136 -5.36 13.08 4.07
C SER A 136 -4.68 13.56 2.77
N PRO A 137 -5.41 14.22 1.86
CA PRO A 137 -4.88 14.63 0.57
C PRO A 137 -3.71 15.61 0.69
N ILE A 138 -3.78 16.60 1.58
CA ILE A 138 -2.71 17.58 1.77
C ILE A 138 -1.42 16.89 2.22
N THR A 139 -1.51 15.99 3.20
CA THR A 139 -0.34 15.21 3.65
C THR A 139 0.24 14.38 2.52
N GLY A 140 -0.61 13.76 1.70
CA GLY A 140 -0.18 12.98 0.53
C GLY A 140 0.57 13.83 -0.47
N ILE A 141 0.07 15.03 -0.79
CA ILE A 141 0.71 15.96 -1.72
C ILE A 141 2.10 16.35 -1.23
N VAL A 142 2.18 16.92 -0.03
CA VAL A 142 3.44 17.41 0.55
C VAL A 142 4.47 16.29 0.63
N LEU A 143 4.06 15.15 1.11
CA LEU A 143 4.95 14.01 1.35
C LEU A 143 5.51 13.42 0.05
N ILE A 144 4.67 13.25 -0.98
CA ILE A 144 5.12 12.73 -2.26
C ILE A 144 6.05 13.72 -2.97
N ILE A 145 5.74 15.01 -2.93
CA ILE A 145 6.62 16.03 -3.51
C ILE A 145 7.97 16.07 -2.79
N GLU A 146 7.97 15.99 -1.46
CA GLU A 146 9.20 15.99 -0.67
C GLU A 146 10.04 14.72 -0.92
N MET A 147 9.40 13.54 -1.00
CA MET A 147 10.11 12.28 -1.28
C MET A 147 10.69 12.19 -2.69
N THR A 148 10.00 12.76 -3.67
CA THR A 148 10.43 12.67 -5.08
C THR A 148 11.28 13.85 -5.52
N GLY A 149 11.20 14.99 -4.82
CA GLY A 149 11.85 16.23 -5.21
C GLY A 149 11.31 16.87 -6.51
N VAL A 150 10.22 16.35 -7.06
CA VAL A 150 9.68 16.75 -8.37
C VAL A 150 8.52 17.73 -8.17
N PHE A 151 8.86 19.01 -8.01
CA PHE A 151 7.87 20.08 -7.83
C PHE A 151 7.01 20.34 -9.07
N ASP A 152 7.50 20.03 -10.26
CA ASP A 152 6.74 20.19 -11.52
C ASP A 152 5.46 19.34 -11.53
N ASN A 153 5.42 18.26 -10.77
CA ASN A 153 4.26 17.40 -10.63
C ASN A 153 3.24 17.87 -9.56
N LEU A 154 3.46 19.00 -8.89
CA LEU A 154 2.63 19.47 -7.77
C LEU A 154 1.15 19.55 -8.15
N LEU A 155 0.84 20.14 -9.31
CA LEU A 155 -0.54 20.28 -9.79
C LEU A 155 -1.17 18.89 -10.04
N SER A 156 -0.48 18.02 -10.76
CA SER A 156 -0.96 16.68 -11.10
C SER A 156 -1.18 15.82 -9.85
N VAL A 157 -0.22 15.86 -8.91
CA VAL A 157 -0.32 15.17 -7.61
C VAL A 157 -1.50 15.70 -6.80
N SER A 158 -1.71 17.02 -6.79
CA SER A 158 -2.82 17.66 -6.06
C SER A 158 -4.17 17.21 -6.60
N VAL A 159 -4.35 17.25 -7.91
CA VAL A 159 -5.59 16.81 -8.57
C VAL A 159 -5.87 15.33 -8.27
N VAL A 160 -4.85 14.47 -8.37
CA VAL A 160 -5.01 13.03 -8.11
C VAL A 160 -5.31 12.76 -6.65
N CYS A 161 -4.66 13.42 -5.69
CA CYS A 161 -4.93 13.25 -4.27
C CYS A 161 -6.36 13.67 -3.91
N ILE A 162 -6.82 14.82 -4.41
CA ILE A 162 -8.17 15.33 -4.14
C ILE A 162 -9.23 14.41 -4.77
N THR A 163 -9.06 14.01 -6.01
CA THR A 163 -9.99 13.09 -6.68
C THR A 163 -10.03 11.74 -6.00
N ALA A 164 -8.87 11.16 -5.64
CA ALA A 164 -8.80 9.89 -4.91
C ALA A 164 -9.47 9.97 -3.53
N TYR A 165 -9.33 11.10 -2.83
CA TYR A 165 -10.03 11.36 -1.57
C TYR A 165 -11.55 11.38 -1.77
N ILE A 166 -12.05 12.17 -2.75
CA ILE A 166 -13.48 12.28 -3.05
C ILE A 166 -14.09 10.92 -3.40
N PHE A 167 -13.46 10.17 -4.32
CA PHE A 167 -13.94 8.84 -4.67
C PHE A 167 -13.91 7.85 -3.49
N SER A 168 -12.89 7.93 -2.65
CA SER A 168 -12.82 7.12 -1.44
C SER A 168 -13.93 7.49 -0.44
N ASP A 169 -14.35 8.75 -0.41
CA ASP A 169 -15.43 9.25 0.43
C ASP A 169 -16.79 8.80 -0.06
N ILE A 170 -17.05 8.90 -1.36
CA ILE A 170 -18.27 8.39 -2.01
C ILE A 170 -18.45 6.88 -1.75
N LEU A 171 -17.35 6.11 -1.70
CA LEU A 171 -17.36 4.68 -1.38
C LEU A 171 -17.50 4.39 0.12
N ASN A 172 -17.78 5.41 0.95
CA ASN A 172 -17.89 5.30 2.41
C ASN A 172 -16.70 4.58 3.08
N SER A 173 -15.50 4.73 2.53
CA SER A 173 -14.29 4.22 3.14
C SER A 173 -13.89 5.11 4.31
N ARG A 174 -13.71 4.53 5.50
CA ARG A 174 -13.18 5.27 6.66
C ARG A 174 -11.65 5.35 6.61
N PRO A 175 -11.04 6.40 7.22
CA PRO A 175 -9.58 6.51 7.32
C PRO A 175 -8.97 5.29 8.02
N VAL A 176 -7.86 4.77 7.51
CA VAL A 176 -7.22 3.56 8.06
C VAL A 176 -6.85 3.71 9.53
N TYR A 177 -6.34 4.87 9.94
CA TYR A 177 -5.93 5.11 11.33
C TYR A 177 -7.11 5.18 12.30
N GLU A 178 -8.24 5.74 11.88
CA GLU A 178 -9.49 5.74 12.67
C GLU A 178 -10.02 4.31 12.86
N LEU A 179 -10.01 3.51 11.79
CA LEU A 179 -10.41 2.11 11.84
C LEU A 179 -9.56 1.29 12.81
N LEU A 180 -8.25 1.51 12.79
CA LEU A 180 -7.31 0.84 13.70
C LEU A 180 -7.50 1.28 15.15
N LEU A 181 -7.69 2.58 15.39
CA LEU A 181 -7.95 3.12 16.72
C LEU A 181 -9.24 2.54 17.31
N ASN A 182 -10.33 2.58 16.56
CA ASN A 182 -11.63 2.04 16.99
C ASN A 182 -11.53 0.55 17.34
N LYS A 183 -10.73 -0.21 16.60
CA LYS A 183 -10.51 -1.63 16.89
C LYS A 183 -9.74 -1.85 18.19
N ILE A 184 -8.73 -1.02 18.49
CA ILE A 184 -7.96 -1.08 19.73
C ILE A 184 -8.85 -0.74 20.93
N LEU A 185 -9.67 0.31 20.82
CA LEU A 185 -10.58 0.73 21.89
C LEU A 185 -11.64 -0.34 22.18
N ASN A 186 -12.25 -0.91 21.15
CA ASN A 186 -13.23 -1.98 21.30
C ASN A 186 -12.65 -3.26 21.91
N ASN A 187 -11.39 -3.55 21.68
CA ASN A 187 -10.72 -4.69 22.32
C ASN A 187 -10.40 -4.44 23.80
N LYS A 188 -10.05 -3.21 24.19
CA LYS A 188 -9.82 -2.85 25.60
C LYS A 188 -11.12 -2.90 26.42
N GLY A 189 -12.25 -2.45 25.88
CA GLY A 189 -13.54 -2.49 26.59
C GLY A 189 -14.13 -3.90 26.78
N LYS A 190 -13.55 -4.93 26.17
CA LYS A 190 -13.95 -6.34 26.39
C LYS A 190 -13.16 -7.04 27.50
N HIS A 191 -12.10 -6.40 28.01
CA HIS A 191 -11.23 -6.95 29.05
C HIS A 191 -11.30 -6.17 30.38
N SER A 192 -12.11 -5.11 30.43
CA SER A 192 -12.56 -4.44 31.67
C SER A 192 -13.95 -4.94 32.06
#